data_473644ffa852d46aab3808879207f0da
#
_entry.id   473644ffa852d46aab3808879207f0da
#
_cell.length_a   1.000
_cell.length_b   1.000
_cell.length_c   1.000
_cell.angle_alpha   90.00
_cell.angle_beta   90.00
_cell.angle_gamma   90.00
#
_symmetry.space_group_name_H-M   'P 1'
#
loop_
_entity.id
_entity.type
_entity.pdbx_description
1 polymer ?
#
loop_
_entity_poly.entity_id
_entity_poly.type
_entity_poly.pdbx_seq_one_letter_code
_entity_poly.pdbx_strand_id
1 'polypeptide(L)'
;MTARKSLVRHLIAVTLCCLWFASAQAATSSGKNVLLVVRKDGKSLAYDQKIEQHLTARGFTVTLYDQYLPAAKAKDFDLVVLSSTVRSRDLLGAYRDTPTPMVTWESDLLDDMGMSGKRPDTDFGKADKQHALWLVNAPHALAAGLPAGIVNVYVKNAPMNWGKPGLGASIIATLAGEPEKVAIFGYEKGATMDYESLAPARRVMFFLDNETFDNLTPEGYRLFDAAVDWAIR
;
A
#
# COMPACT_ATOMS: atom_id res chain seq x y z
N MET A 1 68.96 19.45 -49.14
CA MET A 1 67.80 18.53 -49.27
C MET A 1 67.37 18.15 -47.87
N THR A 2 66.37 18.84 -47.43
CA THR A 2 65.92 18.83 -46.04
C THR A 2 64.54 18.17 -45.94
N ALA A 3 64.46 17.00 -45.22
CA ALA A 3 63.22 16.28 -44.94
C ALA A 3 62.53 16.91 -43.74
N ARG A 4 61.29 17.45 -43.92
CA ARG A 4 60.42 17.90 -42.84
C ARG A 4 59.71 16.71 -42.27
N LYS A 5 59.92 16.47 -40.96
CA LYS A 5 59.13 15.54 -40.13
C LYS A 5 57.84 16.25 -39.68
N SER A 6 56.72 15.77 -40.17
CA SER A 6 55.41 16.17 -39.71
C SER A 6 55.05 15.45 -38.40
N LEU A 7 54.79 16.23 -37.34
CA LEU A 7 54.40 15.74 -36.04
C LEU A 7 52.87 15.74 -35.96
N VAL A 8 52.26 14.56 -36.10
CA VAL A 8 50.81 14.38 -35.92
C VAL A 8 50.51 14.32 -34.40
N ARG A 9 49.93 15.39 -33.88
CA ARG A 9 49.41 15.42 -32.50
C ARG A 9 48.05 14.72 -32.47
N HIS A 10 47.97 13.55 -31.83
CA HIS A 10 46.69 12.90 -31.51
C HIS A 10 46.08 13.60 -30.31
N LEU A 11 44.99 14.32 -30.52
CA LEU A 11 44.12 14.81 -29.47
C LEU A 11 43.26 13.63 -28.99
N ILE A 12 43.53 13.10 -27.82
CA ILE A 12 42.64 12.17 -27.15
C ILE A 12 41.57 12.99 -26.47
N ALA A 13 40.38 13.01 -27.06
CA ALA A 13 39.19 13.57 -26.42
C ALA A 13 38.68 12.54 -25.38
N VAL A 14 38.97 12.79 -24.12
CA VAL A 14 38.36 12.02 -23.02
C VAL A 14 36.93 12.54 -22.83
N THR A 15 35.97 11.81 -23.39
CA THR A 15 34.54 12.07 -23.15
C THR A 15 34.20 11.59 -21.73
N LEU A 16 34.13 12.51 -20.79
CA LEU A 16 33.67 12.26 -19.42
C LEU A 16 32.16 12.02 -19.48
N CYS A 17 31.74 10.76 -19.52
CA CYS A 17 30.36 10.35 -19.45
C CYS A 17 29.91 10.55 -17.98
N CYS A 18 29.32 11.71 -17.66
CA CYS A 18 28.68 11.93 -16.37
C CYS A 18 27.43 11.04 -16.28
N LEU A 19 27.59 9.88 -15.65
CA LEU A 19 26.48 9.05 -15.19
C LEU A 19 25.73 9.83 -14.10
N TRP A 20 24.70 10.51 -14.48
CA TRP A 20 23.71 11.02 -13.54
C TRP A 20 22.94 9.83 -12.97
N PHE A 21 23.39 9.32 -11.83
CA PHE A 21 22.53 8.50 -10.98
C PHE A 21 21.44 9.42 -10.47
N ALA A 22 20.27 9.35 -11.10
CA ALA A 22 19.06 9.89 -10.50
C ALA A 22 18.80 9.05 -9.22
N SER A 23 19.31 9.55 -8.10
CA SER A 23 18.88 9.07 -6.80
C SER A 23 17.39 9.38 -6.73
N ALA A 24 16.55 8.36 -6.92
CA ALA A 24 15.14 8.47 -6.54
C ALA A 24 15.15 8.81 -5.05
N GLN A 25 14.98 10.10 -4.75
CA GLN A 25 14.74 10.55 -3.38
C GLN A 25 13.44 9.90 -2.96
N ALA A 26 13.54 8.81 -2.19
CA ALA A 26 12.45 8.37 -1.36
C ALA A 26 12.03 9.60 -0.55
N ALA A 27 10.81 10.10 -0.79
CA ALA A 27 10.26 11.19 -0.02
C ALA A 27 10.40 10.78 1.45
N THR A 28 11.15 11.56 2.21
CA THR A 28 11.45 11.26 3.60
C THR A 28 10.14 11.27 4.38
N SER A 29 9.59 10.10 4.67
CA SER A 29 8.46 9.88 5.59
C SER A 29 8.87 10.11 7.05
N SER A 30 10.12 10.55 7.26
CA SER A 30 10.70 10.82 8.57
C SER A 30 9.85 11.83 9.36
N GLY A 31 9.42 11.41 10.55
CA GLY A 31 8.67 12.23 11.48
C GLY A 31 7.14 12.22 11.32
N LYS A 32 6.59 11.48 10.34
CA LYS A 32 5.13 11.32 10.22
C LYS A 32 4.58 10.36 11.26
N ASN A 33 3.41 10.70 11.83
CA ASN A 33 2.75 9.92 12.87
C ASN A 33 1.71 8.98 12.25
N VAL A 34 1.82 7.70 12.56
CA VAL A 34 0.91 6.64 12.09
C VAL A 34 0.11 6.06 13.25
N LEU A 35 -1.21 6.05 13.12
CA LEU A 35 -2.11 5.35 14.02
C LEU A 35 -2.37 3.96 13.47
N LEU A 36 -1.77 2.93 14.07
CA LEU A 36 -2.00 1.53 13.68
C LEU A 36 -3.08 0.94 14.62
N VAL A 37 -4.30 0.84 14.09
CA VAL A 37 -5.48 0.33 14.82
C VAL A 37 -5.49 -1.18 14.76
N VAL A 38 -5.47 -1.80 15.93
CA VAL A 38 -5.34 -3.24 16.11
C VAL A 38 -6.23 -3.73 17.23
N ARG A 39 -6.40 -5.03 17.30
CA ARG A 39 -6.99 -5.67 18.46
C ARG A 39 -5.90 -6.10 19.44
N LYS A 40 -5.69 -5.33 20.52
CA LYS A 40 -4.60 -5.57 21.49
C LYS A 40 -4.76 -6.85 22.32
N ASP A 41 -5.98 -7.30 22.53
CA ASP A 41 -6.28 -8.58 23.21
C ASP A 41 -6.36 -9.77 22.25
N GLY A 42 -6.03 -9.56 20.95
CA GLY A 42 -6.08 -10.58 19.91
C GLY A 42 -4.83 -11.46 19.90
N LYS A 43 -5.02 -12.72 19.48
CA LYS A 43 -3.91 -13.69 19.33
C LYS A 43 -2.91 -13.31 18.26
N SER A 44 -3.30 -12.48 17.29
CA SER A 44 -2.47 -12.09 16.13
C SER A 44 -1.74 -10.76 16.35
N LEU A 45 -1.79 -10.16 17.55
CA LEU A 45 -1.11 -8.88 17.85
C LEU A 45 0.39 -8.88 17.50
N ALA A 46 1.05 -10.04 17.64
CA ALA A 46 2.47 -10.15 17.32
C ALA A 46 2.79 -9.83 15.85
N TYR A 47 1.85 -10.05 14.92
CA TYR A 47 2.01 -9.68 13.50
C TYR A 47 1.84 -8.17 13.31
N ASP A 48 0.92 -7.53 14.01
CA ASP A 48 0.79 -6.07 14.01
C ASP A 48 2.04 -5.37 14.57
N GLN A 49 2.67 -5.95 15.59
CA GLN A 49 3.93 -5.44 16.14
C GLN A 49 5.09 -5.52 15.13
N LYS A 50 5.09 -6.49 14.21
CA LYS A 50 6.07 -6.54 13.12
C LYS A 50 5.81 -5.45 12.07
N ILE A 51 4.55 -5.14 11.79
CA ILE A 51 4.16 -4.00 10.95
C ILE A 51 4.62 -2.68 11.60
N GLU A 52 4.38 -2.52 12.91
CA GLU A 52 4.87 -1.37 13.68
C GLU A 52 6.40 -1.23 13.56
N GLN A 53 7.14 -2.32 13.76
CA GLN A 53 8.61 -2.34 13.66
C GLN A 53 9.07 -1.97 12.24
N HIS A 54 8.43 -2.51 11.21
CA HIS A 54 8.75 -2.21 9.81
C HIS A 54 8.53 -0.73 9.50
N LEU A 55 7.39 -0.16 9.87
CA LEU A 55 7.09 1.25 9.66
C LEU A 55 8.03 2.17 10.47
N THR A 56 8.36 1.78 11.70
CA THR A 56 9.31 2.51 12.55
C THR A 56 10.71 2.51 11.93
N ALA A 57 11.16 1.39 11.39
CA ALA A 57 12.43 1.29 10.68
C ALA A 57 12.49 2.18 9.42
N ARG A 58 11.33 2.50 8.82
CA ARG A 58 11.20 3.45 7.71
C ARG A 58 11.13 4.91 8.16
N GLY A 59 11.20 5.20 9.45
CA GLY A 59 11.22 6.55 10.01
C GLY A 59 9.86 7.13 10.41
N PHE A 60 8.79 6.31 10.45
CA PHE A 60 7.50 6.71 11.00
C PHE A 60 7.50 6.64 12.53
N THR A 61 6.71 7.51 13.17
CA THR A 61 6.34 7.35 14.58
C THR A 61 5.03 6.60 14.65
N VAL A 62 5.06 5.32 15.04
CA VAL A 62 3.88 4.45 15.04
C VAL A 62 3.29 4.34 16.43
N THR A 63 1.97 4.50 16.53
CA THR A 63 1.20 4.26 17.75
C THR A 63 0.27 3.06 17.53
N LEU A 64 0.54 1.95 18.22
CA LEU A 64 -0.43 0.85 18.31
C LEU A 64 -1.66 1.34 19.08
N TYR A 65 -2.81 1.32 18.44
CA TYR A 65 -4.05 1.84 18.97
C TYR A 65 -5.12 0.75 19.09
N ASP A 66 -5.66 0.59 20.28
CA ASP A 66 -6.67 -0.44 20.48
C ASP A 66 -7.98 -0.08 19.80
N GLN A 67 -8.60 -1.06 19.14
CA GLN A 67 -9.86 -0.90 18.40
C GLN A 67 -11.02 -0.35 19.25
N TYR A 68 -10.99 -0.54 20.56
CA TYR A 68 -12.03 -0.07 21.47
C TYR A 68 -11.87 1.39 21.91
N LEU A 69 -10.78 2.06 21.50
CA LEU A 69 -10.56 3.46 21.80
C LEU A 69 -11.23 4.39 20.77
N PRO A 70 -11.52 5.65 21.12
CA PRO A 70 -12.27 6.55 20.24
C PRO A 70 -11.60 6.81 18.89
N ALA A 71 -12.29 6.51 17.78
CA ALA A 71 -11.82 6.75 16.43
C ALA A 71 -11.53 8.23 16.12
N ALA A 72 -12.13 9.17 16.86
CA ALA A 72 -11.86 10.61 16.73
C ALA A 72 -10.39 10.98 16.95
N LYS A 73 -9.58 10.11 17.57
CA LYS A 73 -8.14 10.28 17.74
C LYS A 73 -7.39 10.27 16.39
N ALA A 74 -7.95 9.66 15.36
CA ALA A 74 -7.36 9.55 14.03
C ALA A 74 -6.92 10.90 13.43
N LYS A 75 -7.70 11.98 13.71
CA LYS A 75 -7.41 13.33 13.19
C LYS A 75 -6.07 13.93 13.65
N ASP A 76 -5.47 13.39 14.71
CA ASP A 76 -4.21 13.84 15.28
C ASP A 76 -2.99 13.17 14.62
N PHE A 77 -3.23 12.31 13.62
CA PHE A 77 -2.21 11.53 12.92
C PHE A 77 -2.15 11.88 11.43
N ASP A 78 -1.02 11.58 10.81
CA ASP A 78 -0.81 11.77 9.38
C ASP A 78 -1.37 10.62 8.55
N LEU A 79 -1.50 9.43 9.16
CA LEU A 79 -2.02 8.22 8.53
C LEU A 79 -2.73 7.34 9.58
N VAL A 80 -3.86 6.77 9.18
CA VAL A 80 -4.52 5.66 9.89
C VAL A 80 -4.27 4.37 9.12
N VAL A 81 -3.88 3.33 9.84
CA VAL A 81 -3.77 1.97 9.30
C VAL A 81 -4.72 1.10 10.09
N LEU A 82 -5.69 0.47 9.41
CA LEU A 82 -6.64 -0.47 10.03
C LEU A 82 -6.21 -1.89 9.69
N SER A 83 -5.72 -2.62 10.68
CA SER A 83 -5.34 -4.02 10.54
C SER A 83 -6.56 -4.95 10.47
N SER A 84 -6.45 -6.07 9.75
CA SER A 84 -7.47 -7.12 9.77
C SER A 84 -7.56 -7.89 11.09
N THR A 85 -6.69 -7.61 12.06
CA THR A 85 -6.80 -8.17 13.41
C THR A 85 -7.95 -7.58 14.21
N VAL A 86 -8.48 -6.41 13.80
CA VAL A 86 -9.66 -5.79 14.41
C VAL A 86 -10.92 -6.64 14.17
N ARG A 87 -11.95 -6.41 14.95
CA ARG A 87 -13.28 -6.94 14.69
C ARG A 87 -14.12 -5.90 13.97
N SER A 88 -14.42 -6.13 12.71
CA SER A 88 -15.21 -5.21 11.88
C SER A 88 -16.52 -4.78 12.55
N ARG A 89 -17.25 -5.72 13.16
CA ARG A 89 -18.51 -5.45 13.88
C ARG A 89 -18.39 -4.51 15.09
N ASP A 90 -17.17 -4.32 15.63
CA ASP A 90 -16.93 -3.44 16.77
C ASP A 90 -16.52 -2.04 16.31
N LEU A 91 -15.96 -1.91 15.09
CA LEU A 91 -15.55 -0.64 14.48
C LEU A 91 -16.64 -0.03 13.61
N LEU A 92 -17.29 -0.84 12.76
CA LEU A 92 -18.26 -0.37 11.79
C LEU A 92 -17.71 0.85 11.01
N GLY A 93 -18.54 1.87 10.77
CA GLY A 93 -18.16 3.11 10.09
C GLY A 93 -17.40 4.14 10.94
N ALA A 94 -16.82 3.78 12.09
CA ALA A 94 -16.20 4.75 13.01
C ALA A 94 -15.07 5.60 12.39
N TYR A 95 -14.35 5.06 11.41
CA TYR A 95 -13.26 5.76 10.71
C TYR A 95 -13.66 6.28 9.32
N ARG A 96 -14.91 6.07 8.88
CA ARG A 96 -15.39 6.42 7.52
C ARG A 96 -15.10 7.86 7.14
N ASP A 97 -15.47 8.80 8.02
CA ASP A 97 -15.44 10.23 7.74
C ASP A 97 -14.14 10.90 8.24
N THR A 98 -13.15 10.12 8.68
CA THR A 98 -11.88 10.72 9.14
C THR A 98 -11.21 11.49 7.99
N PRO A 99 -10.77 12.74 8.23
CA PRO A 99 -10.03 13.51 7.23
C PRO A 99 -8.58 13.02 7.06
N THR A 100 -8.16 12.06 7.87
CA THR A 100 -6.84 11.46 7.82
C THR A 100 -6.78 10.39 6.73
N PRO A 101 -5.75 10.35 5.90
CA PRO A 101 -5.53 9.25 4.95
C PRO A 101 -5.55 7.89 5.62
N MET A 102 -5.96 6.85 4.88
CA MET A 102 -6.15 5.52 5.45
C MET A 102 -5.60 4.42 4.53
N VAL A 103 -4.96 3.43 5.14
CA VAL A 103 -4.67 2.13 4.53
C VAL A 103 -5.37 1.06 5.36
N THR A 104 -6.06 0.13 4.71
CA THR A 104 -6.70 -1.00 5.40
C THR A 104 -6.49 -2.30 4.63
N TRP A 105 -6.49 -3.39 5.35
CA TRP A 105 -6.59 -4.74 4.80
C TRP A 105 -7.69 -5.56 5.51
N GLU A 106 -8.59 -4.89 6.24
CA GLU A 106 -9.78 -5.53 6.79
C GLU A 106 -10.91 -5.48 5.76
N SER A 107 -11.14 -6.61 5.06
CA SER A 107 -12.14 -6.68 4.00
C SER A 107 -13.56 -6.46 4.51
N ASP A 108 -13.86 -6.92 5.73
CA ASP A 108 -15.19 -6.82 6.34
C ASP A 108 -15.54 -5.40 6.85
N LEU A 109 -14.61 -4.42 6.65
CA LEU A 109 -14.86 -3.00 6.89
C LEU A 109 -15.04 -2.20 5.60
N LEU A 110 -14.84 -2.79 4.42
CA LEU A 110 -14.85 -2.05 3.17
C LEU A 110 -16.19 -1.40 2.86
N ASP A 111 -17.30 -2.08 3.14
CA ASP A 111 -18.64 -1.54 2.99
C ASP A 111 -18.97 -0.47 4.03
N ASP A 112 -18.59 -0.68 5.27
CA ASP A 112 -18.75 0.30 6.34
C ASP A 112 -17.98 1.60 6.06
N MET A 113 -16.79 1.50 5.42
CA MET A 113 -15.97 2.63 4.99
C MET A 113 -16.44 3.24 3.65
N GLY A 114 -17.43 2.66 2.98
CA GLY A 114 -17.90 3.08 1.65
C GLY A 114 -16.90 2.78 0.53
N MET A 115 -15.97 1.86 0.74
CA MET A 115 -14.91 1.51 -0.22
C MET A 115 -15.31 0.37 -1.17
N SER A 116 -16.37 -0.37 -0.87
CA SER A 116 -16.93 -1.44 -1.70
C SER A 116 -18.44 -1.54 -1.53
N GLY A 117 -19.11 -2.42 -2.30
CA GLY A 117 -20.51 -2.78 -2.09
C GLY A 117 -20.72 -3.57 -0.81
N LYS A 118 -21.99 -3.90 -0.47
CA LYS A 118 -22.40 -4.42 0.87
C LYS A 118 -22.48 -5.94 0.97
N ARG A 119 -22.21 -6.67 -0.11
CA ARG A 119 -22.48 -8.11 -0.14
C ARG A 119 -21.20 -8.90 0.14
N PRO A 120 -21.07 -9.54 1.31
CA PRO A 120 -19.96 -10.45 1.59
C PRO A 120 -19.80 -11.48 0.45
N ASP A 121 -18.60 -11.93 0.18
CA ASP A 121 -18.21 -12.89 -0.87
C ASP A 121 -18.54 -12.46 -2.32
N THR A 122 -19.19 -11.29 -2.49
CA THR A 122 -19.52 -10.71 -3.81
C THR A 122 -18.81 -9.39 -4.04
N ASP A 123 -18.85 -8.49 -3.06
CA ASP A 123 -18.32 -7.14 -3.15
C ASP A 123 -17.02 -7.00 -2.34
N PHE A 124 -16.78 -7.88 -1.37
CA PHE A 124 -15.55 -7.98 -0.59
C PHE A 124 -15.43 -9.37 0.04
N GLY A 125 -14.24 -9.71 0.50
CA GLY A 125 -14.03 -10.98 1.19
C GLY A 125 -12.57 -11.42 1.20
N LYS A 126 -12.38 -12.69 1.50
CA LYS A 126 -11.08 -13.34 1.59
C LYS A 126 -10.99 -14.52 0.61
N ALA A 127 -9.84 -14.66 -0.02
CA ALA A 127 -9.53 -15.79 -0.89
C ALA A 127 -8.35 -16.56 -0.30
N ASP A 128 -8.57 -17.88 -0.10
CA ASP A 128 -7.54 -18.75 0.47
C ASP A 128 -6.50 -19.18 -0.58
N LYS A 129 -5.32 -19.62 -0.09
CA LYS A 129 -4.26 -20.24 -0.90
C LYS A 129 -3.74 -19.37 -2.05
N GLN A 130 -3.75 -18.08 -1.87
CA GLN A 130 -3.20 -17.12 -2.83
C GLN A 130 -1.68 -17.00 -2.67
N HIS A 131 -1.00 -16.63 -3.76
CA HIS A 131 0.44 -16.49 -3.81
C HIS A 131 0.88 -15.26 -4.62
N ALA A 132 0.13 -14.95 -5.68
CA ALA A 132 0.47 -13.93 -6.64
C ALA A 132 -0.72 -13.00 -6.91
N LEU A 133 -0.39 -11.79 -7.33
CA LEU A 133 -1.32 -10.79 -7.86
C LEU A 133 -1.12 -10.63 -9.37
N TRP A 134 -2.14 -10.16 -10.06
CA TRP A 134 -2.02 -9.62 -11.39
C TRP A 134 -2.01 -8.08 -11.30
N LEU A 135 -0.84 -7.47 -11.58
CA LEU A 135 -0.68 -6.02 -11.58
C LEU A 135 -1.23 -5.45 -12.89
N VAL A 136 -2.30 -4.66 -12.79
CA VAL A 136 -3.02 -4.13 -13.97
C VAL A 136 -2.65 -2.68 -14.28
N ASN A 137 -2.18 -1.91 -13.29
CA ASN A 137 -1.87 -0.49 -13.45
C ASN A 137 -0.43 -0.18 -13.00
N ALA A 138 0.54 -0.69 -13.75
CA ALA A 138 1.97 -0.51 -13.46
C ALA A 138 2.45 0.96 -13.41
N PRO A 139 1.91 1.92 -14.18
CA PRO A 139 2.33 3.33 -14.10
C PRO A 139 1.92 4.02 -12.79
N HIS A 140 0.94 3.48 -12.06
CA HIS A 140 0.46 4.11 -10.82
C HIS A 140 1.48 3.96 -9.69
N ALA A 141 1.59 4.98 -8.82
CA ALA A 141 2.54 4.97 -7.71
C ALA A 141 2.35 3.79 -6.73
N LEU A 142 1.12 3.33 -6.52
CA LEU A 142 0.80 2.14 -5.72
C LEU A 142 1.37 0.84 -6.28
N ALA A 143 1.79 0.82 -7.55
CA ALA A 143 2.42 -0.35 -8.18
C ALA A 143 3.92 -0.48 -7.83
N ALA A 144 4.48 0.44 -7.04
CA ALA A 144 5.86 0.39 -6.57
C ALA A 144 6.93 0.30 -7.67
N GLY A 145 6.61 0.75 -8.91
CA GLY A 145 7.49 0.61 -10.08
C GLY A 145 7.66 -0.84 -10.57
N LEU A 146 6.78 -1.75 -10.15
CA LEU A 146 6.76 -3.12 -10.66
C LEU A 146 6.11 -3.16 -12.04
N PRO A 147 6.53 -4.10 -12.93
CA PRO A 147 5.93 -4.26 -14.24
C PRO A 147 4.52 -4.84 -14.16
N ALA A 148 3.70 -4.58 -15.18
CA ALA A 148 2.39 -5.21 -15.31
C ALA A 148 2.52 -6.73 -15.48
N GLY A 149 1.51 -7.47 -15.04
CA GLY A 149 1.45 -8.92 -15.12
C GLY A 149 1.50 -9.61 -13.75
N ILE A 150 1.89 -10.87 -13.72
CA ILE A 150 1.94 -11.68 -12.50
C ILE A 150 3.13 -11.23 -11.64
N VAL A 151 2.83 -10.99 -10.36
CA VAL A 151 3.82 -10.67 -9.33
C VAL A 151 3.58 -11.60 -8.14
N ASN A 152 4.58 -12.39 -7.78
CA ASN A 152 4.55 -13.20 -6.56
C ASN A 152 4.75 -12.26 -5.36
N VAL A 153 3.75 -12.21 -4.47
CA VAL A 153 3.76 -11.31 -3.31
C VAL A 153 3.87 -12.05 -1.99
N TYR A 154 3.61 -13.36 -1.99
CA TYR A 154 3.82 -14.23 -0.83
C TYR A 154 4.89 -15.27 -1.10
N VAL A 155 5.64 -15.64 -0.08
CA VAL A 155 6.62 -16.74 -0.10
C VAL A 155 5.91 -18.10 -0.11
N LYS A 156 4.80 -18.22 0.62
CA LYS A 156 3.96 -19.41 0.70
C LYS A 156 2.51 -19.03 0.46
N ASN A 157 1.73 -19.97 -0.07
CA ASN A 157 0.28 -19.75 -0.22
C ASN A 157 -0.36 -19.36 1.10
N ALA A 158 -1.14 -18.28 1.10
CA ALA A 158 -1.81 -17.72 2.26
C ALA A 158 -3.12 -17.03 1.86
N PRO A 159 -4.00 -16.69 2.81
CA PRO A 159 -5.18 -15.90 2.51
C PRO A 159 -4.82 -14.48 2.04
N MET A 160 -5.63 -13.94 1.12
CA MET A 160 -5.61 -12.54 0.71
C MET A 160 -6.99 -11.93 0.84
N ASN A 161 -7.05 -10.74 1.42
CA ASN A 161 -8.25 -9.92 1.41
C ASN A 161 -8.42 -9.22 0.06
N TRP A 162 -9.66 -9.02 -0.37
CA TRP A 162 -10.01 -8.37 -1.63
C TRP A 162 -11.30 -7.55 -1.48
N GLY A 163 -11.49 -6.60 -2.37
CA GLY A 163 -12.73 -5.82 -2.49
C GLY A 163 -13.08 -5.53 -3.94
N LYS A 164 -14.34 -5.14 -4.16
CA LYS A 164 -14.84 -4.66 -5.44
C LYS A 164 -15.13 -3.16 -5.31
N PRO A 165 -14.18 -2.29 -5.68
CA PRO A 165 -14.30 -0.87 -5.47
C PRO A 165 -15.31 -0.22 -6.42
N GLY A 166 -15.81 0.96 -6.05
CA GLY A 166 -16.59 1.83 -6.91
C GLY A 166 -15.77 2.48 -8.03
N LEU A 167 -16.46 3.15 -8.95
CA LEU A 167 -15.88 3.66 -10.20
C LEU A 167 -14.81 4.74 -10.03
N GLY A 168 -14.77 5.43 -8.88
CA GLY A 168 -13.76 6.46 -8.61
C GLY A 168 -12.41 5.91 -8.17
N ALA A 169 -12.27 4.59 -7.98
CA ALA A 169 -11.03 3.97 -7.56
C ALA A 169 -10.03 3.79 -8.70
N SER A 170 -8.76 3.93 -8.38
CA SER A 170 -7.66 3.39 -9.18
C SER A 170 -7.46 1.91 -8.81
N ILE A 171 -7.74 0.99 -9.73
CA ILE A 171 -7.46 -0.43 -9.58
C ILE A 171 -5.99 -0.66 -9.91
N ILE A 172 -5.24 -1.29 -9.01
CA ILE A 172 -3.80 -1.50 -9.13
C ILE A 172 -3.47 -2.96 -9.41
N ALA A 173 -4.04 -3.86 -8.62
CA ALA A 173 -3.81 -5.29 -8.75
C ALA A 173 -5.05 -6.09 -8.38
N THR A 174 -5.25 -7.21 -9.06
CA THR A 174 -6.29 -8.20 -8.77
C THR A 174 -5.65 -9.50 -8.29
N LEU A 175 -6.43 -10.39 -7.71
CA LEU A 175 -5.98 -11.77 -7.50
C LEU A 175 -5.64 -12.41 -8.85
N ALA A 176 -4.58 -13.22 -8.89
CA ALA A 176 -4.17 -13.89 -10.12
C ALA A 176 -5.26 -14.85 -10.61
N GLY A 177 -5.78 -14.64 -11.83
CA GLY A 177 -6.87 -15.43 -12.40
C GLY A 177 -8.28 -15.04 -11.96
N GLU A 178 -8.44 -14.03 -11.07
CA GLU A 178 -9.74 -13.58 -10.57
C GLU A 178 -9.87 -12.04 -10.71
N PRO A 179 -10.08 -11.51 -11.93
CA PRO A 179 -10.03 -10.07 -12.22
C PRO A 179 -11.09 -9.24 -11.48
N GLU A 180 -12.18 -9.86 -11.03
CA GLU A 180 -13.24 -9.21 -10.24
C GLU A 180 -12.85 -8.99 -8.77
N LYS A 181 -11.81 -9.67 -8.28
CA LYS A 181 -11.32 -9.57 -6.91
C LYS A 181 -10.11 -8.66 -6.85
N VAL A 182 -10.35 -7.40 -6.52
CA VAL A 182 -9.29 -6.38 -6.49
C VAL A 182 -8.56 -6.44 -5.15
N ALA A 183 -7.27 -6.71 -5.21
CA ALA A 183 -6.40 -6.91 -4.04
C ALA A 183 -5.72 -5.61 -3.60
N ILE A 184 -5.45 -4.68 -4.54
CA ILE A 184 -4.91 -3.35 -4.26
C ILE A 184 -5.70 -2.33 -5.08
N PHE A 185 -6.32 -1.39 -4.40
CA PHE A 185 -6.94 -0.22 -5.02
C PHE A 185 -6.86 1.00 -4.12
N GLY A 186 -7.00 2.17 -4.70
CA GLY A 186 -6.99 3.42 -3.96
C GLY A 186 -7.96 4.45 -4.49
N TYR A 187 -8.47 5.29 -3.59
CA TYR A 187 -9.25 6.48 -3.90
C TYR A 187 -8.43 7.72 -3.58
N GLU A 188 -8.36 8.66 -4.51
CA GLU A 188 -7.88 10.00 -4.23
C GLU A 188 -8.89 10.75 -3.35
N LYS A 189 -8.43 11.75 -2.61
CA LYS A 189 -9.33 12.65 -1.87
C LYS A 189 -10.35 13.28 -2.82
N GLY A 190 -11.62 13.18 -2.47
CA GLY A 190 -12.74 13.69 -3.26
C GLY A 190 -13.20 12.76 -4.40
N ALA A 191 -12.55 11.61 -4.59
CA ALA A 191 -13.04 10.60 -5.53
C ALA A 191 -14.37 10.00 -5.05
N THR A 192 -15.26 9.69 -5.99
CA THR A 192 -16.52 8.98 -5.68
C THR A 192 -16.22 7.56 -5.25
N MET A 193 -16.58 7.23 -4.03
CA MET A 193 -16.56 5.87 -3.50
C MET A 193 -17.90 5.17 -3.78
N ASP A 194 -18.07 3.96 -3.24
CA ASP A 194 -19.36 3.28 -3.31
C ASP A 194 -20.45 4.07 -2.58
N TYR A 195 -21.71 3.85 -2.94
CA TYR A 195 -22.88 4.58 -2.43
C TYR A 195 -22.84 6.10 -2.64
N GLU A 196 -22.15 6.56 -3.68
CA GLU A 196 -22.08 7.99 -4.05
C GLU A 196 -21.41 8.88 -2.98
N SER A 197 -20.72 8.29 -1.99
CA SER A 197 -19.93 9.04 -1.02
C SER A 197 -18.59 9.49 -1.62
N LEU A 198 -18.06 10.60 -1.11
CA LEU A 198 -16.75 11.10 -1.52
C LEU A 198 -15.68 10.69 -0.50
N ALA A 199 -14.51 10.31 -0.98
CA ALA A 199 -13.37 10.00 -0.14
C ALA A 199 -12.92 11.26 0.63
N PRO A 200 -13.00 11.29 1.98
CA PRO A 200 -12.63 12.48 2.76
C PRO A 200 -11.12 12.76 2.75
N ALA A 201 -10.32 11.71 2.50
CA ALA A 201 -8.89 11.73 2.24
C ALA A 201 -8.55 10.51 1.39
N ARG A 202 -7.28 10.30 1.02
CA ARG A 202 -6.88 9.07 0.32
C ARG A 202 -7.25 7.82 1.11
N ARG A 203 -7.75 6.82 0.43
CA ARG A 203 -8.12 5.51 0.96
C ARG A 203 -7.44 4.42 0.16
N VAL A 204 -6.80 3.48 0.82
CA VAL A 204 -6.16 2.34 0.16
C VAL A 204 -6.64 1.05 0.78
N MET A 205 -7.06 0.11 -0.07
CA MET A 205 -7.20 -1.30 0.27
C MET A 205 -5.92 -2.03 -0.12
N PHE A 206 -5.45 -2.91 0.77
CA PHE A 206 -4.29 -3.77 0.57
C PHE A 206 -4.64 -5.22 0.91
N PHE A 207 -4.00 -6.19 0.31
CA PHE A 207 -4.41 -7.61 0.30
C PHE A 207 -4.05 -8.43 1.54
N LEU A 208 -3.36 -7.88 2.52
CA LEU A 208 -2.91 -8.65 3.69
C LEU A 208 -4.07 -9.30 4.45
N ASP A 209 -3.78 -10.39 5.17
CA ASP A 209 -4.62 -10.98 6.21
C ASP A 209 -3.85 -10.97 7.55
N ASN A 210 -4.48 -11.37 8.64
CA ASN A 210 -4.03 -11.23 10.03
C ASN A 210 -2.57 -11.62 10.29
N GLU A 211 -2.07 -12.64 9.61
CA GLU A 211 -0.78 -13.27 9.90
C GLU A 211 0.14 -13.32 8.68
N THR A 212 -0.16 -12.53 7.64
CA THR A 212 0.51 -12.66 6.34
C THR A 212 1.63 -11.66 6.08
N PHE A 213 1.85 -10.70 6.98
CA PHE A 213 2.89 -9.69 6.79
C PHE A 213 4.30 -10.30 6.65
N ASP A 214 4.65 -11.29 7.48
CA ASP A 214 5.94 -11.99 7.41
C ASP A 214 6.07 -12.91 6.20
N ASN A 215 4.97 -13.18 5.51
CA ASN A 215 4.95 -14.03 4.34
C ASN A 215 5.17 -13.24 3.04
N LEU A 216 5.35 -11.91 3.15
CA LEU A 216 5.60 -11.06 1.98
C LEU A 216 6.97 -11.39 1.35
N THR A 217 6.99 -11.40 0.01
CA THR A 217 8.23 -11.34 -0.78
C THR A 217 8.80 -9.92 -0.77
N PRO A 218 10.02 -9.70 -1.27
CA PRO A 218 10.53 -8.34 -1.48
C PRO A 218 9.59 -7.45 -2.31
N GLU A 219 8.91 -8.01 -3.33
CA GLU A 219 7.91 -7.31 -4.14
C GLU A 219 6.67 -6.98 -3.32
N GLY A 220 6.22 -7.90 -2.47
CA GLY A 220 5.11 -7.68 -1.54
C GLY A 220 5.39 -6.54 -0.56
N TYR A 221 6.60 -6.49 0.02
CA TYR A 221 7.03 -5.38 0.88
C TYR A 221 7.09 -4.05 0.11
N ARG A 222 7.60 -4.05 -1.13
CA ARG A 222 7.63 -2.82 -1.96
C ARG A 222 6.22 -2.29 -2.22
N LEU A 223 5.25 -3.16 -2.49
CA LEU A 223 3.84 -2.77 -2.67
C LEU A 223 3.23 -2.23 -1.37
N PHE A 224 3.52 -2.86 -0.22
CA PHE A 224 3.08 -2.37 1.09
C PHE A 224 3.62 -0.97 1.38
N ASP A 225 4.91 -0.78 1.17
CA ASP A 225 5.58 0.50 1.35
C ASP A 225 4.99 1.58 0.44
N ALA A 226 4.73 1.23 -0.82
CA ALA A 226 4.10 2.14 -1.77
C ALA A 226 2.66 2.50 -1.38
N ALA A 227 1.90 1.58 -0.78
CA ALA A 227 0.56 1.85 -0.28
C ALA A 227 0.57 2.90 0.84
N VAL A 228 1.48 2.74 1.80
CA VAL A 228 1.68 3.70 2.90
C VAL A 228 2.15 5.06 2.36
N ASP A 229 3.17 5.07 1.51
CA ASP A 229 3.74 6.31 0.96
C ASP A 229 2.75 7.07 0.09
N TRP A 230 1.95 6.36 -0.70
CA TRP A 230 0.95 7.01 -1.53
C TRP A 230 -0.20 7.59 -0.70
N ALA A 231 -0.64 6.86 0.31
CA ALA A 231 -1.72 7.35 1.17
C ALA A 231 -1.35 8.66 1.88
N ILE A 232 -0.12 8.78 2.37
CA ILE A 232 0.33 9.88 3.25
C ILE A 232 0.79 11.14 2.49
N ARG A 233 0.93 11.07 1.16
CA ARG A 233 1.28 12.23 0.31
C ARG A 233 0.13 13.21 0.21
#